data_3e96dec7697d6fce6834c6403ea6145b
#
_entry.id   3e96dec7697d6fce6834c6403ea6145b
#
_cell.length_a   1.000
_cell.length_b   1.000
_cell.length_c   1.000
_cell.angle_alpha   90.00
_cell.angle_beta   90.00
_cell.angle_gamma   90.00
#
_symmetry.space_group_name_H-M   'P 1'
#
loop_
_entity.id
_entity.type
_entity.pdbx_description
1 polymer ?
#
loop_
_entity_poly.entity_id
_entity_poly.type
_entity_poly.pdbx_seq_one_letter_code
_entity_poly.pdbx_strand_id
1 'polypeptide(L)'
;GQTLAVIGATGSGKTTLVSLIPRFYDATQGEVLVDGVNVRDYAFDALYDRLGYVTQKAVLFSGSVRDNVFFGESRAEENGAALQDALSLSQAAEFVDKYPEGAAHPIAQLGRNVSGGQKQRLSIARALARRPEILIFDDSFSALDYRTDAKLRAELTRKLPDATKIIVAQRISTIRHADQILVLDRGAVVGKGTHDELMNNCSVYREIAMSQLSAAELEEGGTQK
;
A
#
# COMPACT_ATOMS: atom_id res chain seq x y z
N GLY A 1 2.35 13.28 5.48
CA GLY A 1 0.99 12.78 5.67
C GLY A 1 0.15 12.72 4.39
N GLN A 2 0.73 13.01 3.22
CA GLN A 2 0.01 12.97 1.94
C GLN A 2 -0.02 11.56 1.33
N THR A 3 -0.95 11.36 0.40
CA THR A 3 -1.05 10.13 -0.39
C THR A 3 -0.59 10.39 -1.82
N LEU A 4 0.50 9.74 -2.22
CA LEU A 4 0.96 9.66 -3.59
C LEU A 4 0.48 8.36 -4.22
N ALA A 5 -0.20 8.46 -5.35
CA ALA A 5 -0.56 7.28 -6.13
C ALA A 5 0.32 7.12 -7.37
N VAL A 6 0.54 5.89 -7.79
CA VAL A 6 1.28 5.57 -9.03
C VAL A 6 0.43 4.62 -9.86
N ILE A 7 0.10 5.03 -11.09
CA ILE A 7 -0.71 4.25 -12.03
C ILE A 7 -0.02 4.16 -13.40
N GLY A 8 -0.40 3.18 -14.17
CA GLY A 8 0.09 2.93 -15.52
C GLY A 8 -0.14 1.48 -15.93
N ALA A 9 0.05 1.15 -17.19
CA ALA A 9 -0.11 -0.20 -17.73
C ALA A 9 0.82 -1.22 -17.01
N THR A 10 0.51 -2.49 -17.14
CA THR A 10 1.42 -3.57 -16.70
C THR A 10 2.77 -3.42 -17.40
N GLY A 11 3.87 -3.52 -16.65
CA GLY A 11 5.21 -3.33 -17.19
C GLY A 11 5.66 -1.87 -17.36
N SER A 12 4.85 -0.86 -16.96
CA SER A 12 5.23 0.55 -17.07
C SER A 12 6.32 1.02 -16.08
N GLY A 13 6.78 0.15 -15.18
CA GLY A 13 7.86 0.46 -14.23
C GLY A 13 7.41 0.87 -12.83
N LYS A 14 6.12 0.77 -12.47
CA LYS A 14 5.59 1.20 -11.16
C LYS A 14 6.30 0.57 -9.98
N THR A 15 6.36 -0.76 -9.93
CA THR A 15 7.07 -1.52 -8.88
C THR A 15 8.55 -1.16 -8.84
N THR A 16 9.20 -1.01 -10.00
CA THR A 16 10.61 -0.60 -10.08
C THR A 16 10.82 0.77 -9.43
N LEU A 17 9.94 1.73 -9.75
CA LEU A 17 10.02 3.08 -9.18
C LEU A 17 9.93 3.04 -7.65
N VAL A 18 8.92 2.39 -7.09
CA VAL A 18 8.72 2.37 -5.64
C VAL A 18 9.76 1.52 -4.91
N SER A 19 10.39 0.54 -5.59
CA SER A 19 11.47 -0.29 -5.06
C SER A 19 12.79 0.45 -4.87
N LEU A 20 12.95 1.64 -5.46
CA LEU A 20 14.11 2.50 -5.23
C LEU A 20 14.08 3.16 -3.84
N ILE A 21 12.89 3.36 -3.27
CA ILE A 21 12.73 4.00 -1.95
C ILE A 21 13.34 3.15 -0.83
N PRO A 22 12.99 1.84 -0.70
CA PRO A 22 13.64 0.96 0.27
C PRO A 22 15.05 0.51 -0.17
N ARG A 23 15.54 1.05 -1.30
CA ARG A 23 16.84 0.71 -1.84
C ARG A 23 16.99 -0.79 -2.16
N PHE A 24 15.92 -1.43 -2.68
CA PHE A 24 16.03 -2.78 -3.24
C PHE A 24 16.88 -2.77 -4.51
N TYR A 25 16.95 -1.62 -5.18
CA TYR A 25 17.84 -1.30 -6.30
C TYR A 25 18.36 0.12 -6.12
N ASP A 26 19.59 0.36 -6.55
CA ASP A 26 20.16 1.70 -6.63
C ASP A 26 19.75 2.37 -7.95
N ALA A 27 19.42 3.65 -7.91
CA ALA A 27 19.23 4.45 -9.12
C ALA A 27 20.55 4.55 -9.90
N THR A 28 20.54 4.30 -11.20
CA THR A 28 21.73 4.41 -12.05
C THR A 28 22.07 5.85 -12.38
N GLN A 29 21.07 6.73 -12.37
CA GLN A 29 21.18 8.17 -12.56
C GLN A 29 20.21 8.88 -11.63
N GLY A 30 20.57 10.11 -11.22
CA GLY A 30 19.78 10.86 -10.24
C GLY A 30 19.93 10.30 -8.82
N GLU A 31 19.06 10.75 -7.95
CA GLU A 31 19.06 10.40 -6.52
C GLU A 31 17.65 10.15 -6.01
N VAL A 32 17.55 9.38 -4.94
CA VAL A 32 16.30 9.13 -4.20
C VAL A 32 16.51 9.64 -2.79
N LEU A 33 15.69 10.59 -2.37
CA LEU A 33 15.79 11.22 -1.06
C LEU A 33 14.62 10.81 -0.18
N VAL A 34 14.90 10.44 1.07
CA VAL A 34 13.94 10.27 2.14
C VAL A 34 14.28 11.29 3.22
N ASP A 35 13.34 12.18 3.53
CA ASP A 35 13.53 13.32 4.44
C ASP A 35 14.80 14.17 4.11
N GLY A 36 15.06 14.36 2.81
CA GLY A 36 16.20 15.16 2.34
C GLY A 36 17.56 14.44 2.38
N VAL A 37 17.62 13.20 2.84
CA VAL A 37 18.83 12.37 2.86
C VAL A 37 18.77 11.33 1.75
N ASN A 38 19.88 11.18 0.99
CA ASN A 38 19.95 10.17 -0.04
C ASN A 38 19.83 8.76 0.58
N VAL A 39 18.99 7.91 -0.01
CA VAL A 39 18.81 6.53 0.49
C VAL A 39 20.10 5.73 0.54
N ARG A 40 21.11 6.12 -0.25
CA ARG A 40 22.44 5.50 -0.24
C ARG A 40 23.25 5.82 1.01
N ASP A 41 22.95 6.94 1.66
CA ASP A 41 23.65 7.42 2.85
C ASP A 41 23.01 6.93 4.15
N TYR A 42 21.84 6.27 4.06
CA TYR A 42 21.21 5.63 5.21
C TYR A 42 21.89 4.30 5.56
N ALA A 43 22.04 4.01 6.85
CA ALA A 43 22.13 2.65 7.32
C ALA A 43 20.80 1.92 7.02
N PHE A 44 20.84 0.68 6.54
CA PHE A 44 19.63 -0.05 6.14
C PHE A 44 18.59 -0.12 7.26
N ASP A 45 19.00 -0.42 8.48
CA ASP A 45 18.09 -0.50 9.63
C ASP A 45 17.37 0.85 9.85
N ALA A 46 18.10 1.97 9.79
CA ALA A 46 17.53 3.29 9.96
C ALA A 46 16.54 3.68 8.84
N LEU A 47 16.79 3.22 7.61
CA LEU A 47 15.87 3.41 6.50
C LEU A 47 14.62 2.53 6.67
N TYR A 48 14.82 1.24 6.96
CA TYR A 48 13.72 0.27 7.06
C TYR A 48 12.83 0.51 8.28
N ASP A 49 13.35 1.08 9.35
CA ASP A 49 12.55 1.49 10.50
C ASP A 49 11.50 2.56 10.16
N ARG A 50 11.76 3.37 9.13
CA ARG A 50 10.83 4.40 8.66
C ARG A 50 9.81 3.88 7.66
N LEU A 51 10.06 2.70 7.06
CA LEU A 51 9.30 2.19 5.92
C LEU A 51 8.42 1.00 6.32
N GLY A 52 7.17 1.03 5.89
CA GLY A 52 6.30 -0.14 5.82
C GLY A 52 6.06 -0.50 4.36
N TYR A 53 6.63 -1.60 3.88
CA TYR A 53 6.47 -2.04 2.49
C TYR A 53 5.56 -3.26 2.40
N VAL A 54 4.48 -3.12 1.64
CA VAL A 54 3.54 -4.20 1.35
C VAL A 54 3.68 -4.60 -0.11
N THR A 55 4.17 -5.80 -0.33
CA THR A 55 4.40 -6.34 -1.67
C THR A 55 3.10 -6.75 -2.37
N GLN A 56 3.11 -6.77 -3.70
CA GLN A 56 2.01 -7.25 -4.53
C GLN A 56 1.58 -8.68 -4.15
N LYS A 57 2.54 -9.58 -3.96
CA LYS A 57 2.31 -10.94 -3.47
C LYS A 57 2.56 -11.01 -1.98
N ALA A 58 1.50 -11.21 -1.20
CA ALA A 58 1.63 -11.46 0.23
C ALA A 58 2.31 -12.80 0.51
N VAL A 59 3.38 -12.75 1.29
CA VAL A 59 4.10 -13.94 1.77
C VAL A 59 3.92 -14.06 3.27
N LEU A 60 3.43 -15.21 3.71
CA LEU A 60 3.31 -15.56 5.13
C LEU A 60 4.24 -16.73 5.45
N PHE A 61 4.76 -16.71 6.66
CA PHE A 61 5.64 -17.74 7.19
C PHE A 61 4.87 -18.71 8.08
N SER A 62 5.38 -19.92 8.23
CA SER A 62 4.87 -20.86 9.22
C SER A 62 5.03 -20.29 10.62
N GLY A 63 4.00 -20.42 11.44
CA GLY A 63 3.93 -19.83 12.78
C GLY A 63 2.50 -19.41 13.09
N SER A 64 2.28 -18.54 14.04
CA SER A 64 0.96 -17.97 14.34
C SER A 64 0.65 -16.72 13.51
N VAL A 65 -0.60 -16.23 13.58
CA VAL A 65 -0.96 -14.90 13.08
C VAL A 65 -0.07 -13.83 13.73
N ARG A 66 0.12 -13.92 15.06
CA ARG A 66 0.98 -13.01 15.82
C ARG A 66 2.41 -13.00 15.29
N ASP A 67 3.01 -14.18 15.08
CA ASP A 67 4.39 -14.30 14.58
C ASP A 67 4.53 -13.67 13.18
N ASN A 68 3.48 -13.78 12.38
CA ASN A 68 3.45 -13.16 11.05
C ASN A 68 3.32 -11.64 11.11
N VAL A 69 2.54 -11.09 12.03
CA VAL A 69 2.38 -9.63 12.19
C VAL A 69 3.66 -8.99 12.73
N PHE A 70 4.31 -9.63 13.69
CA PHE A 70 5.56 -9.16 14.27
C PHE A 70 6.81 -9.74 13.60
N PHE A 71 6.69 -10.29 12.40
CA PHE A 71 7.84 -10.82 11.67
C PHE A 71 8.86 -9.72 11.34
N GLY A 72 10.10 -9.98 11.72
CA GLY A 72 11.17 -9.00 11.73
C GLY A 72 11.18 -8.23 13.06
N GLU A 73 12.35 -7.80 13.49
CA GLU A 73 12.49 -6.99 14.69
C GLU A 73 11.68 -5.70 14.52
N SER A 74 10.60 -5.60 15.24
CA SER A 74 9.81 -4.38 15.25
C SER A 74 10.08 -3.63 16.55
N ARG A 75 10.12 -2.30 16.48
CA ARG A 75 10.12 -1.43 17.66
C ARG A 75 8.79 -1.52 18.43
N ALA A 76 7.77 -2.11 17.83
CA ALA A 76 6.54 -2.39 18.53
C ALA A 76 6.85 -3.44 19.60
N GLU A 77 6.90 -3.02 20.86
CA GLU A 77 6.82 -3.95 21.97
C GLU A 77 5.71 -4.95 21.65
N GLU A 78 5.98 -6.23 21.84
CA GLU A 78 5.03 -7.31 21.59
C GLU A 78 3.84 -7.24 22.54
N ASN A 79 3.20 -6.06 22.65
CA ASN A 79 2.03 -5.87 23.47
C ASN A 79 0.76 -6.20 22.67
N GLY A 80 -0.24 -6.72 23.34
CA GLY A 80 -1.50 -7.09 22.73
C GLY A 80 -2.22 -5.91 22.06
N ALA A 81 -2.00 -4.68 22.51
CA ALA A 81 -2.61 -3.48 21.97
C ALA A 81 -2.07 -3.15 20.57
N ALA A 82 -0.73 -3.21 20.37
CA ALA A 82 -0.13 -2.97 19.05
C ALA A 82 -0.57 -4.01 18.01
N LEU A 83 -0.69 -5.28 18.44
CA LEU A 83 -1.22 -6.35 17.59
C LEU A 83 -2.65 -6.07 17.17
N GLN A 84 -3.51 -5.74 18.15
CA GLN A 84 -4.94 -5.49 17.88
C GLN A 84 -5.14 -4.26 17.00
N ASP A 85 -4.35 -3.19 17.21
CA ASP A 85 -4.35 -2.01 16.35
C ASP A 85 -3.99 -2.38 14.89
N ALA A 86 -2.91 -3.13 14.69
CA ALA A 86 -2.47 -3.55 13.36
C ALA A 86 -3.50 -4.44 12.66
N LEU A 87 -4.09 -5.41 13.38
CA LEU A 87 -5.15 -6.28 12.86
C LEU A 87 -6.42 -5.50 12.53
N SER A 88 -6.81 -4.56 13.39
CA SER A 88 -7.98 -3.71 13.16
C SER A 88 -7.79 -2.80 11.95
N LEU A 89 -6.65 -2.07 11.87
CA LEU A 89 -6.33 -1.20 10.75
C LEU A 89 -6.28 -1.93 9.42
N SER A 90 -5.69 -3.13 9.39
CA SER A 90 -5.61 -3.96 8.18
C SER A 90 -6.92 -4.68 7.84
N GLN A 91 -7.97 -4.50 8.63
CA GLN A 91 -9.24 -5.26 8.56
C GLN A 91 -9.05 -6.78 8.77
N ALA A 92 -7.91 -7.21 9.32
CA ALA A 92 -7.65 -8.63 9.59
C ALA A 92 -8.40 -9.13 10.82
N ALA A 93 -8.73 -8.27 11.79
CA ALA A 93 -9.52 -8.62 12.97
C ALA A 93 -10.85 -9.29 12.59
N GLU A 94 -11.50 -8.89 11.49
CA GLU A 94 -12.76 -9.47 11.00
C GLU A 94 -12.74 -11.00 10.88
N PHE A 95 -11.59 -11.59 10.57
CA PHE A 95 -11.48 -13.04 10.47
C PHE A 95 -10.60 -13.67 11.56
N VAL A 96 -9.61 -12.95 12.07
CA VAL A 96 -8.74 -13.44 13.15
C VAL A 96 -9.53 -13.68 14.43
N ASP A 97 -10.45 -12.77 14.76
CA ASP A 97 -11.31 -12.90 15.97
C ASP A 97 -12.31 -14.08 15.88
N LYS A 98 -12.50 -14.66 14.69
CA LYS A 98 -13.34 -15.85 14.48
C LYS A 98 -12.58 -17.16 14.68
N TYR A 99 -11.26 -17.12 14.71
CA TYR A 99 -10.47 -18.30 15.01
C TYR A 99 -10.55 -18.64 16.51
N PRO A 100 -10.73 -19.90 16.89
CA PRO A 100 -10.76 -20.29 18.31
C PRO A 100 -9.51 -19.82 19.08
N GLU A 101 -8.35 -19.84 18.42
CA GLU A 101 -7.07 -19.45 18.99
C GLU A 101 -6.78 -17.94 18.80
N GLY A 102 -7.68 -17.21 18.14
CA GLY A 102 -7.47 -15.80 17.81
C GLY A 102 -6.14 -15.56 17.08
N ALA A 103 -5.31 -14.66 17.59
CA ALA A 103 -4.00 -14.35 17.01
C ALA A 103 -2.95 -15.47 17.18
N ALA A 104 -3.20 -16.48 18.03
CA ALA A 104 -2.37 -17.68 18.14
C ALA A 104 -2.69 -18.72 17.06
N HIS A 105 -3.73 -18.51 16.24
CA HIS A 105 -4.11 -19.42 15.15
C HIS A 105 -2.92 -19.71 14.23
N PRO A 106 -2.64 -21.01 13.95
CA PRO A 106 -1.49 -21.42 13.15
C PRO A 106 -1.66 -21.04 11.67
N ILE A 107 -0.61 -20.44 11.11
CA ILE A 107 -0.47 -20.20 9.69
C ILE A 107 0.46 -21.26 9.09
N ALA A 108 -0.03 -22.00 8.11
CA ALA A 108 0.74 -22.99 7.40
C ALA A 108 1.78 -22.32 6.47
N GLN A 109 2.76 -23.09 6.03
CA GLN A 109 3.78 -22.62 5.08
C GLN A 109 3.16 -21.91 3.87
N LEU A 110 3.65 -20.72 3.56
CA LEU A 110 3.13 -19.82 2.51
C LEU A 110 1.64 -19.45 2.70
N GLY A 111 1.11 -19.59 3.91
CA GLY A 111 -0.29 -19.26 4.23
C GLY A 111 -1.31 -20.13 3.49
N ARG A 112 -1.01 -21.42 3.22
CA ARG A 112 -1.90 -22.31 2.43
C ARG A 112 -3.28 -22.52 3.04
N ASN A 113 -3.42 -22.25 4.33
CA ASN A 113 -4.68 -22.40 5.09
C ASN A 113 -5.49 -21.09 5.19
N VAL A 114 -5.06 -20.03 4.52
CA VAL A 114 -5.77 -18.73 4.50
C VAL A 114 -5.98 -18.27 3.06
N SER A 115 -7.07 -17.52 2.81
CA SER A 115 -7.40 -16.99 1.49
C SER A 115 -6.40 -15.90 1.03
N GLY A 116 -6.38 -15.58 -0.28
CA GLY A 116 -5.53 -14.52 -0.83
C GLY A 116 -5.75 -13.15 -0.17
N GLY A 117 -7.01 -12.76 0.03
CA GLY A 117 -7.36 -11.52 0.73
C GLY A 117 -6.98 -11.52 2.20
N GLN A 118 -7.07 -12.66 2.89
CA GLN A 118 -6.60 -12.82 4.27
C GLN A 118 -5.07 -12.68 4.35
N LYS A 119 -4.32 -13.34 3.44
CA LYS A 119 -2.86 -13.18 3.35
C LYS A 119 -2.48 -11.72 3.19
N GLN A 120 -3.17 -11.04 2.28
CA GLN A 120 -2.87 -9.64 2.00
C GLN A 120 -3.12 -8.75 3.22
N ARG A 121 -4.25 -8.96 3.92
CA ARG A 121 -4.56 -8.21 5.16
C ARG A 121 -3.55 -8.48 6.27
N LEU A 122 -3.06 -9.70 6.43
CA LEU A 122 -2.00 -10.02 7.39
C LEU A 122 -0.64 -9.39 6.98
N SER A 123 -0.32 -9.36 5.69
CA SER A 123 0.86 -8.66 5.19
C SER A 123 0.79 -7.15 5.43
N ILE A 124 -0.39 -6.56 5.28
CA ILE A 124 -0.64 -5.16 5.62
C ILE A 124 -0.51 -4.95 7.14
N ALA A 125 -1.09 -5.83 7.97
CA ALA A 125 -0.94 -5.77 9.43
C ALA A 125 0.52 -5.77 9.86
N ARG A 126 1.36 -6.62 9.24
CA ARG A 126 2.82 -6.66 9.46
C ARG A 126 3.48 -5.31 9.21
N ALA A 127 3.17 -4.66 8.10
CA ALA A 127 3.73 -3.35 7.78
C ALA A 127 3.26 -2.27 8.77
N LEU A 128 1.99 -2.33 9.20
CA LEU A 128 1.38 -1.36 10.13
C LEU A 128 1.86 -1.54 11.57
N ALA A 129 2.19 -2.77 12.00
CA ALA A 129 2.65 -3.06 13.35
C ALA A 129 3.92 -2.29 13.73
N ARG A 130 4.73 -1.96 12.76
CA ARG A 130 5.97 -1.17 12.92
C ARG A 130 5.72 0.34 13.09
N ARG A 131 4.48 0.82 12.88
CA ARG A 131 4.11 2.24 12.87
C ARG A 131 5.05 3.10 12.01
N PRO A 132 5.23 2.77 10.73
CA PRO A 132 6.18 3.45 9.87
C PRO A 132 5.74 4.89 9.54
N GLU A 133 6.71 5.74 9.25
CA GLU A 133 6.48 7.12 8.76
C GLU A 133 6.04 7.13 7.29
N ILE A 134 6.46 6.13 6.51
CA ILE A 134 6.16 5.98 5.09
C ILE A 134 5.61 4.58 4.83
N LEU A 135 4.42 4.51 4.25
CA LEU A 135 3.76 3.28 3.85
C LEU A 135 3.78 3.14 2.33
N ILE A 136 4.32 2.04 1.84
CA ILE A 136 4.35 1.72 0.40
C ILE A 136 3.50 0.48 0.15
N PHE A 137 2.47 0.64 -0.67
CA PHE A 137 1.54 -0.40 -1.09
C PHE A 137 1.76 -0.70 -2.57
N ASP A 138 2.51 -1.77 -2.87
CA ASP A 138 2.79 -2.16 -4.25
C ASP A 138 1.70 -3.11 -4.77
N ASP A 139 0.70 -2.53 -5.44
CA ASP A 139 -0.50 -3.22 -5.99
C ASP A 139 -1.21 -4.15 -5.00
N SER A 140 -1.05 -3.86 -3.72
CA SER A 140 -1.49 -4.74 -2.63
C SER A 140 -2.99 -4.68 -2.35
N PHE A 141 -3.71 -3.68 -2.87
CA PHE A 141 -5.15 -3.57 -2.76
C PHE A 141 -5.91 -4.41 -3.80
N SER A 142 -5.25 -4.84 -4.87
CA SER A 142 -5.88 -5.62 -5.96
C SER A 142 -6.45 -6.97 -5.51
N ALA A 143 -5.86 -7.56 -4.45
CA ALA A 143 -6.31 -8.81 -3.85
C ALA A 143 -7.50 -8.64 -2.88
N LEU A 144 -7.90 -7.40 -2.59
CA LEU A 144 -9.02 -7.08 -1.70
C LEU A 144 -10.29 -6.82 -2.50
N ASP A 145 -11.44 -7.15 -1.91
CA ASP A 145 -12.73 -6.70 -2.41
C ASP A 145 -12.88 -5.17 -2.19
N TYR A 146 -13.76 -4.55 -2.97
CA TYR A 146 -13.94 -3.09 -2.97
C TYR A 146 -14.31 -2.52 -1.59
N ARG A 147 -15.12 -3.24 -0.80
CA ARG A 147 -15.56 -2.79 0.52
C ARG A 147 -14.40 -2.81 1.51
N THR A 148 -13.63 -3.87 1.51
CA THR A 148 -12.44 -4.01 2.36
C THR A 148 -11.37 -2.99 1.99
N ASP A 149 -11.10 -2.78 0.69
CA ASP A 149 -10.19 -1.74 0.19
C ASP A 149 -10.62 -0.34 0.66
N ALA A 150 -11.88 0.03 0.46
CA ALA A 150 -12.39 1.35 0.86
C ALA A 150 -12.28 1.59 2.38
N LYS A 151 -12.68 0.59 3.19
CA LYS A 151 -12.57 0.66 4.66
C LYS A 151 -11.12 0.81 5.11
N LEU A 152 -10.22 -0.01 4.56
CA LEU A 152 -8.80 0.03 4.90
C LEU A 152 -8.22 1.42 4.63
N ARG A 153 -8.45 1.99 3.44
CA ARG A 153 -7.94 3.32 3.09
C ARG A 153 -8.52 4.42 3.99
N ALA A 154 -9.80 4.35 4.31
CA ALA A 154 -10.42 5.29 5.25
C ALA A 154 -9.78 5.21 6.65
N GLU A 155 -9.54 4.00 7.16
CA GLU A 155 -8.88 3.80 8.45
C GLU A 155 -7.42 4.27 8.43
N LEU A 156 -6.67 4.01 7.35
CA LEU A 156 -5.30 4.50 7.19
C LEU A 156 -5.24 6.03 7.22
N THR A 157 -6.17 6.70 6.55
CA THR A 157 -6.25 8.18 6.55
C THR A 157 -6.60 8.71 7.93
N ARG A 158 -7.55 8.07 8.61
CA ARG A 158 -8.04 8.52 9.92
C ARG A 158 -7.04 8.28 11.06
N LYS A 159 -6.38 7.13 11.06
CA LYS A 159 -5.54 6.66 12.18
C LYS A 159 -4.05 6.98 12.00
N LEU A 160 -3.61 7.18 10.76
CA LEU A 160 -2.24 7.49 10.40
C LEU A 160 -2.19 8.75 9.51
N PRO A 161 -2.70 9.90 10.01
CA PRO A 161 -2.76 11.13 9.22
C PRO A 161 -1.36 11.64 8.84
N ASP A 162 -0.37 11.44 9.71
CA ASP A 162 0.99 11.94 9.53
C ASP A 162 1.87 11.03 8.67
N ALA A 163 1.47 9.77 8.47
CA ALA A 163 2.22 8.85 7.63
C ALA A 163 2.04 9.19 6.14
N THR A 164 3.14 9.26 5.41
CA THR A 164 3.12 9.36 3.95
C THR A 164 2.72 8.02 3.35
N LYS A 165 1.77 8.03 2.42
CA LYS A 165 1.26 6.81 1.77
C LYS A 165 1.61 6.83 0.29
N ILE A 166 2.29 5.80 -0.19
CA ILE A 166 2.60 5.60 -1.61
C ILE A 166 1.82 4.37 -2.08
N ILE A 167 0.89 4.56 -2.99
CA ILE A 167 -0.04 3.52 -3.45
C ILE A 167 0.19 3.26 -4.93
N VAL A 168 0.78 2.12 -5.25
CA VAL A 168 0.75 1.60 -6.62
C VAL A 168 -0.56 0.87 -6.81
N ALA A 169 -1.35 1.26 -7.79
CA ALA A 169 -2.62 0.62 -8.07
C ALA A 169 -2.88 0.50 -9.58
N GLN A 170 -3.73 -0.46 -9.92
CA GLN A 170 -4.26 -0.63 -11.26
C GLN A 170 -5.69 -0.09 -11.38
N ARG A 171 -6.38 0.15 -10.24
CA ARG A 171 -7.76 0.62 -10.19
C ARG A 171 -7.81 2.11 -9.90
N ILE A 172 -8.52 2.86 -10.76
CA ILE A 172 -8.77 4.29 -10.56
C ILE A 172 -9.52 4.54 -9.24
N SER A 173 -10.51 3.71 -8.90
CA SER A 173 -11.28 3.84 -7.65
C SER A 173 -10.43 3.81 -6.38
N THR A 174 -9.28 3.13 -6.42
CA THR A 174 -8.33 3.07 -5.29
C THR A 174 -7.57 4.39 -5.11
N ILE A 175 -7.31 5.12 -6.20
CA ILE A 175 -6.37 6.26 -6.21
C ILE A 175 -7.02 7.62 -6.49
N ARG A 176 -8.29 7.68 -6.90
CA ARG A 176 -8.95 8.93 -7.32
C ARG A 176 -8.93 10.06 -6.28
N HIS A 177 -8.78 9.72 -5.00
CA HIS A 177 -8.73 10.66 -3.89
C HIS A 177 -7.30 10.88 -3.35
N ALA A 178 -6.26 10.41 -4.06
CA ALA A 178 -4.88 10.70 -3.70
C ALA A 178 -4.58 12.19 -3.89
N ASP A 179 -3.75 12.74 -3.02
CA ASP A 179 -3.31 14.14 -3.10
C ASP A 179 -2.52 14.40 -4.39
N GLN A 180 -1.80 13.39 -4.85
CA GLN A 180 -1.06 13.42 -6.10
C GLN A 180 -1.03 12.04 -6.75
N ILE A 181 -1.14 12.02 -8.07
CA ILE A 181 -1.09 10.81 -8.90
C ILE A 181 0.04 10.98 -9.92
N LEU A 182 0.92 9.98 -10.01
CA LEU A 182 1.90 9.85 -11.08
C LEU A 182 1.41 8.82 -12.09
N VAL A 183 1.39 9.21 -13.36
CA VAL A 183 1.04 8.32 -14.47
C VAL A 183 2.32 7.89 -15.16
N LEU A 184 2.59 6.57 -15.14
CA LEU A 184 3.74 5.99 -15.82
C LEU A 184 3.34 5.31 -17.13
N ASP A 185 4.08 5.60 -18.18
CA ASP A 185 4.05 4.85 -19.44
C ASP A 185 5.47 4.55 -19.88
N ARG A 186 5.75 3.27 -20.18
CA ARG A 186 7.06 2.80 -20.69
C ARG A 186 8.28 3.34 -19.94
N GLY A 187 8.21 3.36 -18.61
CA GLY A 187 9.28 3.81 -17.74
C GLY A 187 9.41 5.33 -17.57
N ALA A 188 8.54 6.12 -18.17
CA ALA A 188 8.53 7.56 -18.08
C ALA A 188 7.28 8.07 -17.32
N VAL A 189 7.42 9.18 -16.59
CA VAL A 189 6.28 9.90 -16.01
C VAL A 189 5.65 10.76 -17.12
N VAL A 190 4.44 10.40 -17.54
CA VAL A 190 3.69 11.09 -18.60
C VAL A 190 2.58 12.01 -18.07
N GLY A 191 2.30 11.92 -16.76
CA GLY A 191 1.32 12.80 -16.10
C GLY A 191 1.59 12.88 -14.60
N LYS A 192 1.31 14.04 -14.01
CA LYS A 192 1.40 14.31 -12.58
C LYS A 192 0.32 15.31 -12.20
N GLY A 193 -0.47 15.02 -11.18
CA GLY A 193 -1.53 15.90 -10.69
C GLY A 193 -2.59 15.15 -9.89
N THR A 194 -3.70 15.80 -9.61
CA THR A 194 -4.91 15.21 -9.03
C THR A 194 -5.70 14.43 -10.09
N HIS A 195 -6.71 13.69 -9.65
CA HIS A 195 -7.63 12.99 -10.57
C HIS A 195 -8.22 13.92 -11.63
N ASP A 196 -8.78 15.06 -11.21
CA ASP A 196 -9.45 16.01 -12.09
C ASP A 196 -8.48 16.67 -13.07
N GLU A 197 -7.29 17.05 -12.62
CA GLU A 197 -6.26 17.60 -13.50
C GLU A 197 -5.82 16.58 -14.56
N LEU A 198 -5.63 15.32 -14.17
CA LEU A 198 -5.19 14.28 -15.10
C LEU A 198 -6.30 13.85 -16.06
N MET A 199 -7.57 13.86 -15.64
CA MET A 199 -8.70 13.64 -16.53
C MET A 199 -8.76 14.70 -17.64
N ASN A 200 -8.35 15.93 -17.36
CA ASN A 200 -8.34 17.02 -18.33
C ASN A 200 -7.06 17.03 -19.21
N ASN A 201 -5.89 16.75 -18.61
CA ASN A 201 -4.59 17.07 -19.22
C ASN A 201 -3.73 15.84 -19.58
N CYS A 202 -4.14 14.60 -19.23
CA CYS A 202 -3.36 13.39 -19.50
C CYS A 202 -4.20 12.34 -20.25
N SER A 203 -3.92 12.15 -21.54
CA SER A 203 -4.64 11.18 -22.37
C SER A 203 -4.51 9.75 -21.86
N VAL A 204 -3.30 9.35 -21.44
CA VAL A 204 -3.03 8.00 -20.90
C VAL A 204 -3.85 7.75 -19.63
N TYR A 205 -3.94 8.73 -18.73
CA TYR A 205 -4.75 8.60 -17.52
C TYR A 205 -6.24 8.47 -17.85
N ARG A 206 -6.72 9.30 -18.78
CA ARG A 206 -8.12 9.29 -19.23
C ARG A 206 -8.50 7.96 -19.86
N GLU A 207 -7.65 7.39 -20.71
CA GLU A 207 -7.86 6.06 -21.30
C GLU A 207 -8.01 4.98 -20.23
N ILE A 208 -7.12 4.97 -19.22
CA ILE A 208 -7.20 4.03 -18.10
C ILE A 208 -8.52 4.26 -17.32
N ALA A 209 -8.88 5.49 -17.04
CA ALA A 209 -10.09 5.83 -16.29
C ALA A 209 -11.34 5.39 -17.04
N MET A 210 -11.46 5.73 -18.33
CA MET A 210 -12.61 5.38 -19.16
C MET A 210 -12.78 3.87 -19.34
N SER A 211 -11.69 3.10 -19.30
CA SER A 211 -11.77 1.64 -19.37
C SER A 211 -12.34 0.99 -18.10
N GLN A 212 -12.33 1.70 -16.96
CA GLN A 212 -12.66 1.15 -15.64
C GLN A 212 -13.89 1.76 -14.99
N LEU A 213 -14.19 3.02 -15.30
CA LEU A 213 -15.34 3.73 -14.71
C LEU A 213 -16.55 3.59 -15.61
N SER A 214 -17.73 3.37 -15.01
CA SER A 214 -18.99 3.48 -15.73
C SER A 214 -19.27 4.94 -16.11
N ALA A 215 -20.08 5.16 -17.15
CA ALA A 215 -20.46 6.51 -17.57
C ALA A 215 -21.12 7.31 -16.41
N ALA A 216 -21.91 6.64 -15.55
CA ALA A 216 -22.52 7.25 -14.38
C ALA A 216 -21.50 7.73 -13.33
N GLU A 217 -20.43 6.97 -13.10
CA GLU A 217 -19.35 7.36 -12.18
C GLU A 217 -18.50 8.52 -12.73
N LEU A 218 -18.42 8.63 -14.05
CA LEU A 218 -17.74 9.75 -14.72
C LEU A 218 -18.55 11.06 -14.64
N GLU A 219 -19.89 10.97 -14.71
CA GLU A 219 -20.80 12.12 -14.63
C GLU A 219 -20.92 12.70 -13.21
N GLU A 220 -20.91 11.85 -12.16
CA GLU A 220 -20.94 12.31 -10.75
C GLU A 220 -19.68 13.12 -10.37
N GLY A 221 -18.54 12.83 -10.97
CA GLY A 221 -17.31 13.60 -10.79
C GLY A 221 -17.33 15.00 -11.41
N GLY A 222 -18.25 15.26 -12.37
CA GLY A 222 -18.38 16.53 -13.08
C GLY A 222 -19.35 17.54 -12.45
N THR A 223 -20.15 17.13 -11.46
CA THR A 223 -21.28 17.95 -10.94
C THR A 223 -21.02 18.61 -9.57
N GLN A 224 -19.85 18.44 -9.00
CA GLN A 224 -19.44 19.20 -7.79
C GLN A 224 -18.53 20.37 -8.18
N LYS A 225 -19.11 21.39 -8.77
CA LYS A 225 -18.56 22.76 -8.83
C LYS A 225 -19.50 23.73 -8.14
#